data_bf8b3ac527b3ea508ec0bffac3ad6829
#
_entry.id   bf8b3ac527b3ea508ec0bffac3ad6829
#
_cell.length_a   1.000
_cell.length_b   1.000
_cell.length_c   1.000
_cell.angle_alpha   90.00
_cell.angle_beta   90.00
_cell.angle_gamma   90.00
#
_symmetry.space_group_name_H-M   'P 1'
#
loop_
_entity.id
_entity.type
_entity.pdbx_description
1 polymer ?
#
loop_
_entity_poly.entity_id
_entity_poly.type
_entity_poly.pdbx_seq_one_letter_code
_entity_poly.pdbx_strand_id
1 'polypeptide(L)'
;LHRLIRRQRQMCIRDSFLTDVLNKEILEQNKKDILAKYGRIDALLNAAGGNMAGATIGPDSTIFDLNIDAFRKVVDLNLFGTVLPTMVFADVMANQREGAIVNFSSESALRPLTRVVGYGAAKAAISNLTKYLAGELAIKFGEGLRVNAIAPGFFLTEQNRTLMTNPDGSYTPRAESVIAHTPFRRLGTPDELFGTIQYLISDASKFVTGTIAIVDGGFDAFSI
;
A
#
# COMPACT_ATOMS: atom_id res chain seq x y z
N LEU A 1 16.08 -26.25 14.17
CA LEU A 1 15.22 -25.11 13.79
C LEU A 1 15.95 -24.15 12.83
N HIS A 2 17.15 -23.65 13.13
CA HIS A 2 17.92 -22.75 12.26
C HIS A 2 18.26 -23.33 10.87
N ARG A 3 18.46 -24.64 10.73
CA ARG A 3 18.71 -25.31 9.44
C ARG A 3 17.46 -25.41 8.56
N LEU A 4 16.28 -25.59 9.16
CA LEU A 4 14.99 -25.61 8.45
C LEU A 4 14.61 -24.21 7.92
N ILE A 5 14.82 -23.16 8.71
CA ILE A 5 14.58 -21.78 8.31
C ILE A 5 15.52 -21.36 7.16
N ARG A 6 16.78 -21.79 7.14
CA ARG A 6 17.68 -21.55 6.00
C ARG A 6 17.24 -22.27 4.73
N ARG A 7 16.73 -23.51 4.81
CA ARG A 7 16.20 -24.23 3.64
C ARG A 7 14.92 -23.59 3.09
N GLN A 8 14.01 -23.11 3.93
CA GLN A 8 12.84 -22.37 3.49
C GLN A 8 13.21 -21.05 2.79
N ARG A 9 14.24 -20.32 3.25
CA ARG A 9 14.75 -19.12 2.57
C ARG A 9 15.36 -19.40 1.20
N GLN A 10 15.89 -20.59 0.95
CA GLN A 10 16.43 -20.99 -0.35
C GLN A 10 15.35 -21.42 -1.36
N MET A 11 14.12 -21.68 -0.91
CA MET A 11 13.00 -22.06 -1.79
C MET A 11 12.17 -20.86 -2.29
N CYS A 12 12.43 -19.63 -1.82
CA CYS A 12 11.77 -18.44 -2.35
C CYS A 12 12.44 -18.03 -3.67
N ILE A 13 11.83 -18.38 -4.78
CA ILE A 13 12.21 -17.83 -6.09
C ILE A 13 11.78 -16.37 -6.08
N ARG A 14 12.75 -15.45 -6.23
CA ARG A 14 12.50 -14.01 -6.37
C ARG A 14 12.86 -13.61 -7.78
N ASP A 15 11.84 -13.45 -8.61
CA ASP A 15 12.01 -12.82 -9.90
C ASP A 15 11.65 -11.34 -9.80
N SER A 16 12.29 -10.54 -10.62
CA SER A 16 11.93 -9.14 -10.79
C SER A 16 11.55 -8.87 -12.23
N PHE A 17 10.45 -8.16 -12.41
CA PHE A 17 9.98 -7.68 -13.70
C PHE A 17 10.02 -6.16 -13.66
N LEU A 18 10.72 -5.56 -14.62
CA LEU A 18 10.69 -4.11 -14.74
C LEU A 18 9.27 -3.67 -15.08
N THR A 19 8.67 -2.90 -14.20
CA THR A 19 7.25 -2.56 -14.28
C THR A 19 7.03 -1.08 -14.06
N ASP A 20 6.36 -0.43 -15.01
CA ASP A 20 5.69 0.84 -14.78
C ASP A 20 4.21 0.55 -14.53
N VAL A 21 3.74 0.82 -13.31
CA VAL A 21 2.35 0.55 -12.90
C VAL A 21 1.31 1.42 -13.62
N LEU A 22 1.75 2.46 -14.32
CA LEU A 22 0.91 3.33 -15.15
C LEU A 22 0.90 2.91 -16.64
N ASN A 23 1.72 1.92 -17.01
CA ASN A 23 1.78 1.41 -18.38
C ASN A 23 1.09 0.05 -18.49
N LYS A 24 -0.11 0.04 -19.08
CA LYS A 24 -0.94 -1.18 -19.20
C LYS A 24 -0.28 -2.24 -20.06
N GLU A 25 0.42 -1.86 -21.13
CA GLU A 25 1.10 -2.79 -22.03
C GLU A 25 2.22 -3.56 -21.31
N ILE A 26 2.99 -2.88 -20.47
CA ILE A 26 4.03 -3.50 -19.62
C ILE A 26 3.37 -4.46 -18.61
N LEU A 27 2.28 -4.06 -17.97
CA LEU A 27 1.55 -4.92 -17.04
C LEU A 27 1.01 -6.18 -17.71
N GLU A 28 0.43 -6.05 -18.92
CA GLU A 28 -0.07 -7.19 -19.70
C GLU A 28 1.08 -8.14 -20.15
N GLN A 29 2.25 -7.59 -20.49
CA GLN A 29 3.41 -8.41 -20.80
C GLN A 29 3.89 -9.16 -19.56
N ASN A 30 4.03 -8.47 -18.42
CA ASN A 30 4.42 -9.09 -17.16
C ASN A 30 3.42 -10.17 -16.73
N LYS A 31 2.10 -9.98 -16.93
CA LYS A 31 1.09 -11.01 -16.70
C LYS A 31 1.38 -12.28 -17.52
N LYS A 32 1.68 -12.13 -18.81
CA LYS A 32 2.00 -13.28 -19.69
C LYS A 32 3.25 -14.02 -19.21
N ASP A 33 4.30 -13.28 -18.86
CA ASP A 33 5.57 -13.86 -18.41
C ASP A 33 5.43 -14.59 -17.07
N ILE A 34 4.66 -14.02 -16.13
CA ILE A 34 4.33 -14.66 -14.85
C ILE A 34 3.53 -15.95 -15.08
N LEU A 35 2.50 -15.91 -15.91
CA LEU A 35 1.68 -17.10 -16.20
C LEU A 35 2.45 -18.18 -16.95
N ALA A 36 3.32 -17.80 -17.89
CA ALA A 36 4.19 -18.76 -18.58
C ALA A 36 5.14 -19.48 -17.61
N LYS A 37 5.59 -18.79 -16.56
CA LYS A 37 6.56 -19.32 -15.60
C LYS A 37 5.90 -20.06 -14.42
N TYR A 38 4.82 -19.53 -13.89
CA TYR A 38 4.22 -20.01 -12.63
C TYR A 38 2.83 -20.61 -12.81
N GLY A 39 2.16 -20.37 -13.93
CA GLY A 39 0.85 -20.92 -14.27
C GLY A 39 -0.32 -20.25 -13.56
N ARG A 40 -0.09 -19.47 -12.49
CA ARG A 40 -1.13 -18.85 -11.66
C ARG A 40 -0.67 -17.58 -10.96
N ILE A 41 -1.62 -16.82 -10.42
CA ILE A 41 -1.38 -15.67 -9.56
C ILE A 41 -2.31 -15.79 -8.35
N ASP A 42 -1.76 -15.89 -7.15
CA ASP A 42 -2.50 -16.13 -5.91
C ASP A 42 -2.75 -14.85 -5.11
N ALA A 43 -1.79 -13.91 -5.18
CA ALA A 43 -1.89 -12.65 -4.48
C ALA A 43 -1.36 -11.48 -5.31
N LEU A 44 -2.00 -10.32 -5.16
CA LEU A 44 -1.56 -9.04 -5.71
C LEU A 44 -1.42 -8.03 -4.57
N LEU A 45 -0.22 -7.49 -4.39
CA LEU A 45 0.05 -6.41 -3.45
C LEU A 45 0.30 -5.11 -4.24
N ASN A 46 -0.65 -4.18 -4.19
CA ASN A 46 -0.53 -2.88 -4.84
C ASN A 46 0.20 -1.89 -3.91
N ALA A 47 1.54 -2.00 -3.87
CA ALA A 47 2.39 -1.22 -2.98
C ALA A 47 3.09 -0.04 -3.67
N ALA A 48 2.95 0.12 -4.98
CA ALA A 48 3.48 1.27 -5.71
C ALA A 48 2.75 2.55 -5.30
N GLY A 49 3.49 3.58 -4.95
CA GLY A 49 2.89 4.85 -4.53
C GLY A 49 3.87 5.73 -3.76
N GLY A 50 3.44 6.93 -3.47
CA GLY A 50 4.23 7.91 -2.71
C GLY A 50 3.72 9.32 -2.90
N ASN A 51 4.32 10.25 -2.18
CA ASN A 51 4.07 11.68 -2.33
C ASN A 51 5.19 12.35 -3.13
N MET A 52 4.92 13.54 -3.67
CA MET A 52 5.89 14.37 -4.37
C MET A 52 5.99 15.74 -3.69
N ALA A 53 7.19 16.28 -3.61
CA ALA A 53 7.43 17.58 -2.98
C ALA A 53 6.55 18.69 -3.55
N GLY A 54 6.37 18.74 -4.88
CA GLY A 54 5.53 19.74 -5.55
C GLY A 54 4.01 19.58 -5.30
N ALA A 55 3.56 18.46 -4.71
CA ALA A 55 2.16 18.22 -4.34
C ALA A 55 1.91 18.46 -2.85
N THR A 56 2.79 19.16 -2.16
CA THR A 56 2.67 19.49 -0.74
C THR A 56 2.33 20.96 -0.55
N ILE A 57 1.56 21.23 0.49
CA ILE A 57 1.33 22.60 0.97
C ILE A 57 2.26 22.84 2.16
N GLY A 58 3.25 23.71 1.99
CA GLY A 58 4.22 24.08 3.03
C GLY A 58 3.60 24.95 4.14
N PRO A 59 4.35 25.23 5.21
CA PRO A 59 3.86 26.10 6.30
C PRO A 59 3.49 27.51 5.83
N ASP A 60 4.23 28.03 4.84
CA ASP A 60 4.07 29.38 4.31
C ASP A 60 3.23 29.42 3.02
N SER A 61 2.55 28.31 2.70
CA SER A 61 1.71 28.15 1.49
C SER A 61 0.29 27.78 1.89
N THR A 62 -0.64 28.04 0.96
CA THR A 62 -2.06 27.74 1.11
C THR A 62 -2.52 26.79 0.01
N ILE A 63 -3.79 26.36 0.07
CA ILE A 63 -4.41 25.56 -1.01
C ILE A 63 -4.38 26.27 -2.38
N PHE A 64 -4.35 27.59 -2.38
CA PHE A 64 -4.31 28.40 -3.61
C PHE A 64 -2.95 28.36 -4.32
N ASP A 65 -1.89 27.94 -3.62
CA ASP A 65 -0.54 27.81 -4.15
C ASP A 65 -0.25 26.37 -4.63
N LEU A 66 -1.25 25.48 -4.58
CA LEU A 66 -1.09 24.08 -4.93
C LEU A 66 -0.75 23.90 -6.42
N ASN A 67 0.35 23.22 -6.72
CA ASN A 67 0.69 22.83 -8.08
C ASN A 67 -0.20 21.67 -8.54
N ILE A 68 -1.16 21.98 -9.42
CA ILE A 68 -2.17 21.03 -9.87
C ILE A 68 -1.57 19.87 -10.69
N ASP A 69 -0.50 20.10 -11.43
CA ASP A 69 0.15 19.03 -12.22
C ASP A 69 0.92 18.07 -11.32
N ALA A 70 1.55 18.57 -10.26
CA ALA A 70 2.15 17.71 -9.24
C ALA A 70 1.06 16.92 -8.48
N PHE A 71 -0.06 17.57 -8.16
CA PHE A 71 -1.21 16.89 -7.56
C PHE A 71 -1.73 15.74 -8.44
N ARG A 72 -1.93 16.00 -9.75
CA ARG A 72 -2.36 14.97 -10.72
C ARG A 72 -1.39 13.80 -10.74
N LYS A 73 -0.08 14.05 -10.84
CA LYS A 73 0.94 12.99 -10.83
C LYS A 73 0.90 12.13 -9.57
N VAL A 74 0.62 12.73 -8.40
CA VAL A 74 0.47 11.98 -7.15
C VAL A 74 -0.79 11.11 -7.18
N VAL A 75 -1.90 11.65 -7.69
CA VAL A 75 -3.15 10.88 -7.87
C VAL A 75 -2.94 9.76 -8.88
N ASP A 76 -2.32 10.03 -10.01
CA ASP A 76 -2.03 9.03 -11.04
C ASP A 76 -1.20 7.89 -10.45
N LEU A 77 -0.06 8.20 -9.83
CA LEU A 77 0.82 7.17 -9.26
C LEU A 77 0.10 6.33 -8.19
N ASN A 78 -0.63 6.94 -7.28
CA ASN A 78 -1.25 6.21 -6.17
C ASN A 78 -2.54 5.51 -6.59
N LEU A 79 -3.49 6.23 -7.21
CA LEU A 79 -4.80 5.68 -7.55
C LEU A 79 -4.74 4.82 -8.82
N PHE A 80 -4.30 5.38 -9.95
CA PHE A 80 -4.23 4.60 -11.19
C PHE A 80 -3.12 3.55 -11.15
N GLY A 81 -2.02 3.78 -10.41
CA GLY A 81 -1.02 2.76 -10.10
C GLY A 81 -1.53 1.60 -9.23
N THR A 82 -2.73 1.71 -8.64
CA THR A 82 -3.47 0.62 -7.99
C THR A 82 -4.52 0.03 -8.92
N VAL A 83 -5.27 0.86 -9.65
CA VAL A 83 -6.36 0.43 -10.54
C VAL A 83 -5.84 -0.42 -11.71
N LEU A 84 -4.81 0.05 -12.41
CA LEU A 84 -4.31 -0.64 -13.62
C LEU A 84 -3.75 -2.04 -13.31
N PRO A 85 -2.86 -2.23 -12.31
CA PRO A 85 -2.43 -3.58 -11.94
C PRO A 85 -3.59 -4.46 -11.49
N THR A 86 -4.56 -3.90 -10.76
CA THR A 86 -5.75 -4.67 -10.35
C THR A 86 -6.53 -5.15 -11.56
N MET A 87 -6.80 -4.29 -12.54
CA MET A 87 -7.50 -4.68 -13.78
C MET A 87 -6.79 -5.80 -14.54
N VAL A 88 -5.45 -5.76 -14.57
CA VAL A 88 -4.66 -6.72 -15.36
C VAL A 88 -4.50 -8.06 -14.64
N PHE A 89 -4.19 -8.04 -13.35
CA PHE A 89 -3.86 -9.27 -12.59
C PHE A 89 -5.07 -9.91 -11.92
N ALA A 90 -6.08 -9.12 -11.51
CA ALA A 90 -7.30 -9.69 -10.92
C ALA A 90 -8.15 -10.45 -11.96
N ASP A 91 -8.01 -10.16 -13.25
CA ASP A 91 -8.61 -10.96 -14.33
C ASP A 91 -8.17 -12.44 -14.27
N VAL A 92 -6.88 -12.68 -14.00
CA VAL A 92 -6.36 -14.05 -13.80
C VAL A 92 -6.99 -14.71 -12.59
N MET A 93 -7.04 -14.00 -11.45
CA MET A 93 -7.63 -14.49 -10.21
C MET A 93 -9.14 -14.77 -10.38
N ALA A 94 -9.84 -13.93 -11.12
CA ALA A 94 -11.26 -14.12 -11.44
C ALA A 94 -11.50 -15.42 -12.22
N ASN A 95 -10.67 -15.73 -13.21
CA ASN A 95 -10.70 -16.98 -13.96
C ASN A 95 -10.33 -18.18 -13.09
N GLN A 96 -9.41 -18.03 -12.13
CA GLN A 96 -9.05 -19.04 -11.14
C GLN A 96 -10.15 -19.27 -10.09
N ARG A 97 -11.08 -18.33 -9.91
CA ARG A 97 -12.05 -18.26 -8.81
C ARG A 97 -11.40 -18.17 -7.43
N GLU A 98 -10.15 -17.73 -7.37
CA GLU A 98 -9.34 -17.67 -6.16
C GLU A 98 -8.27 -16.60 -6.28
N GLY A 99 -8.09 -15.78 -5.24
CA GLY A 99 -7.05 -14.78 -5.17
C GLY A 99 -7.26 -13.77 -4.03
N ALA A 100 -6.17 -13.18 -3.59
CA ALA A 100 -6.18 -12.15 -2.55
C ALA A 100 -5.49 -10.86 -3.05
N ILE A 101 -6.21 -9.75 -3.00
CA ILE A 101 -5.68 -8.44 -3.35
C ILE A 101 -5.50 -7.62 -2.08
N VAL A 102 -4.30 -7.06 -1.87
CA VAL A 102 -4.01 -6.16 -0.75
C VAL A 102 -3.54 -4.82 -1.31
N ASN A 103 -4.36 -3.81 -1.11
CA ASN A 103 -4.04 -2.44 -1.49
C ASN A 103 -3.34 -1.71 -0.34
N PHE A 104 -2.46 -0.78 -0.68
CA PHE A 104 -1.80 0.09 0.29
C PHE A 104 -2.55 1.43 0.36
N SER A 105 -3.43 1.54 1.35
CA SER A 105 -4.02 2.80 1.78
C SER A 105 -3.00 3.58 2.64
N SER A 106 -3.44 4.34 3.60
CA SER A 106 -2.58 5.12 4.51
C SER A 106 -3.42 5.67 5.65
N GLU A 107 -2.79 5.99 6.75
CA GLU A 107 -3.36 6.83 7.81
C GLU A 107 -3.94 8.14 7.26
N SER A 108 -3.30 8.74 6.23
CA SER A 108 -3.78 9.97 5.58
C SER A 108 -5.12 9.81 4.83
N ALA A 109 -5.60 8.58 4.64
CA ALA A 109 -6.94 8.32 4.09
C ALA A 109 -8.03 8.37 5.15
N LEU A 110 -7.68 8.16 6.41
CA LEU A 110 -8.59 8.10 7.55
C LEU A 110 -8.66 9.46 8.24
N ARG A 111 -7.52 10.13 8.36
CA ARG A 111 -7.36 11.47 8.94
C ARG A 111 -6.61 12.39 7.99
N PRO A 112 -7.03 13.64 7.83
CA PRO A 112 -6.26 14.59 7.04
C PRO A 112 -4.93 14.89 7.74
N LEU A 113 -3.84 14.49 7.11
CA LEU A 113 -2.50 14.82 7.58
C LEU A 113 -2.01 16.12 6.92
N THR A 114 -1.25 16.92 7.68
CA THR A 114 -0.69 18.18 7.17
C THR A 114 0.18 17.96 5.94
N ARG A 115 0.13 18.91 5.01
CA ARG A 115 0.96 19.00 3.80
C ARG A 115 0.61 18.05 2.64
N VAL A 116 0.08 16.85 2.89
CA VAL A 116 -0.02 15.78 1.89
C VAL A 116 -1.41 15.67 1.24
N VAL A 117 -2.00 16.79 0.81
CA VAL A 117 -3.39 16.86 0.35
C VAL A 117 -3.70 15.92 -0.83
N GLY A 118 -2.85 15.87 -1.86
CA GLY A 118 -3.06 14.99 -3.03
C GLY A 118 -2.89 13.50 -2.68
N TYR A 119 -1.90 13.21 -1.86
CA TYR A 119 -1.65 11.85 -1.38
C TYR A 119 -2.81 11.34 -0.51
N GLY A 120 -3.28 12.15 0.46
CA GLY A 120 -4.42 11.78 1.32
C GLY A 120 -5.68 11.52 0.50
N ALA A 121 -5.99 12.41 -0.47
CA ALA A 121 -7.13 12.23 -1.36
C ALA A 121 -7.05 10.94 -2.18
N ALA A 122 -5.88 10.63 -2.76
CA ALA A 122 -5.67 9.40 -3.52
C ALA A 122 -5.79 8.14 -2.63
N LYS A 123 -5.25 8.18 -1.41
CA LYS A 123 -5.33 7.05 -0.46
C LYS A 123 -6.75 6.84 0.08
N ALA A 124 -7.54 7.90 0.25
CA ALA A 124 -8.97 7.79 0.55
C ALA A 124 -9.74 7.14 -0.59
N ALA A 125 -9.42 7.50 -1.84
CA ALA A 125 -9.99 6.86 -3.03
C ALA A 125 -9.65 5.37 -3.09
N ILE A 126 -8.40 4.95 -2.76
CA ILE A 126 -7.99 3.54 -2.68
C ILE A 126 -8.80 2.80 -1.60
N SER A 127 -9.04 3.40 -0.44
CA SER A 127 -9.85 2.79 0.61
C SER A 127 -11.29 2.53 0.14
N ASN A 128 -11.90 3.49 -0.56
CA ASN A 128 -13.23 3.32 -1.15
C ASN A 128 -13.24 2.25 -2.26
N LEU A 129 -12.26 2.32 -3.18
CA LEU A 129 -12.09 1.33 -4.26
C LEU A 129 -11.93 -0.10 -3.72
N THR A 130 -11.18 -0.28 -2.63
CA THR A 130 -11.01 -1.58 -1.97
C THR A 130 -12.36 -2.18 -1.55
N LYS A 131 -13.20 -1.38 -0.92
CA LYS A 131 -14.54 -1.80 -0.47
C LYS A 131 -15.44 -2.13 -1.66
N TYR A 132 -15.41 -1.31 -2.72
CA TYR A 132 -16.18 -1.56 -3.94
C TYR A 132 -15.76 -2.88 -4.60
N LEU A 133 -14.46 -3.07 -4.83
CA LEU A 133 -13.94 -4.29 -5.46
C LEU A 133 -14.19 -5.54 -4.63
N ALA A 134 -14.14 -5.45 -3.31
CA ALA A 134 -14.44 -6.57 -2.41
C ALA A 134 -15.86 -7.11 -2.65
N GLY A 135 -16.85 -6.22 -2.75
CA GLY A 135 -18.23 -6.60 -3.06
C GLY A 135 -18.41 -7.10 -4.50
N GLU A 136 -17.91 -6.32 -5.46
CA GLU A 136 -18.07 -6.63 -6.88
C GLU A 136 -17.46 -7.98 -7.26
N LEU A 137 -16.19 -8.21 -6.88
CA LEU A 137 -15.49 -9.43 -7.28
C LEU A 137 -16.07 -10.67 -6.58
N ALA A 138 -16.44 -10.56 -5.30
CA ALA A 138 -17.07 -11.67 -4.59
C ALA A 138 -18.45 -12.04 -5.18
N ILE A 139 -19.27 -11.06 -5.54
CA ILE A 139 -20.59 -11.30 -6.15
C ILE A 139 -20.45 -11.93 -7.54
N LYS A 140 -19.52 -11.46 -8.35
CA LYS A 140 -19.39 -11.90 -9.76
C LYS A 140 -18.58 -13.19 -9.91
N PHE A 141 -17.57 -13.40 -9.08
CA PHE A 141 -16.59 -14.48 -9.26
C PHE A 141 -16.51 -15.46 -8.09
N GLY A 142 -17.18 -15.17 -6.97
CA GLY A 142 -17.29 -16.06 -5.81
C GLY A 142 -16.41 -15.64 -4.63
N GLU A 143 -16.63 -16.29 -3.49
CA GLU A 143 -16.00 -15.98 -2.19
C GLU A 143 -14.48 -16.20 -2.14
N GLY A 144 -13.92 -16.92 -3.12
CA GLY A 144 -12.48 -17.11 -3.22
C GLY A 144 -11.70 -15.86 -3.62
N LEU A 145 -12.37 -14.81 -4.14
CA LEU A 145 -11.73 -13.52 -4.43
C LEU A 145 -11.95 -12.55 -3.29
N ARG A 146 -10.86 -12.12 -2.68
CA ARG A 146 -10.88 -11.20 -1.55
C ARG A 146 -10.06 -9.95 -1.85
N VAL A 147 -10.57 -8.79 -1.48
CA VAL A 147 -9.87 -7.51 -1.65
C VAL A 147 -9.87 -6.77 -0.32
N ASN A 148 -8.69 -6.50 0.20
CA ASN A 148 -8.49 -5.78 1.45
C ASN A 148 -7.44 -4.69 1.27
N ALA A 149 -7.27 -3.83 2.24
CA ALA A 149 -6.16 -2.89 2.28
C ALA A 149 -5.49 -2.88 3.65
N ILE A 150 -4.24 -2.45 3.67
CA ILE A 150 -3.58 -1.98 4.89
C ILE A 150 -3.52 -0.46 4.87
N ALA A 151 -3.63 0.15 6.03
CA ALA A 151 -3.41 1.58 6.25
C ALA A 151 -2.23 1.76 7.21
N PRO A 152 -0.99 1.86 6.67
CA PRO A 152 0.17 2.11 7.49
C PRO A 152 0.12 3.50 8.10
N GLY A 153 0.54 3.62 9.37
CA GLY A 153 0.87 4.88 10.01
C GLY A 153 2.24 5.39 9.57
N PHE A 154 3.06 5.81 10.50
CA PHE A 154 4.38 6.36 10.20
C PHE A 154 5.48 5.32 10.39
N PHE A 155 6.05 4.89 9.29
CA PHE A 155 7.16 3.93 9.21
C PHE A 155 8.43 4.63 8.74
N LEU A 156 9.57 4.31 9.34
CA LEU A 156 10.86 4.80 8.85
C LEU A 156 11.32 3.95 7.67
N THR A 157 11.43 4.58 6.51
CA THR A 157 11.83 3.95 5.24
C THR A 157 12.96 4.75 4.60
N GLU A 158 13.64 4.17 3.62
CA GLU A 158 14.65 4.93 2.85
C GLU A 158 14.02 6.15 2.15
N GLN A 159 12.78 6.05 1.70
CA GLN A 159 12.07 7.14 1.00
C GLN A 159 11.84 8.37 1.89
N ASN A 160 11.62 8.19 3.19
CA ASN A 160 11.32 9.29 4.11
C ASN A 160 12.41 9.55 5.16
N ARG A 161 13.54 8.85 5.08
CA ARG A 161 14.65 8.97 6.05
C ARG A 161 15.06 10.42 6.26
N THR A 162 15.35 11.13 5.18
CA THR A 162 15.79 12.54 5.24
C THR A 162 14.71 13.50 5.77
N LEU A 163 13.43 13.11 5.73
CA LEU A 163 12.32 13.85 6.30
C LEU A 163 12.16 13.60 7.80
N MET A 164 12.53 12.41 8.26
CA MET A 164 12.31 11.94 9.62
C MET A 164 13.57 11.95 10.48
N THR A 165 14.76 11.90 9.88
CA THR A 165 16.03 11.88 10.62
C THR A 165 17.01 12.92 10.10
N ASN A 166 17.77 13.51 11.02
CA ASN A 166 18.90 14.39 10.76
C ASN A 166 20.13 13.57 10.33
N PRO A 167 21.18 14.20 9.77
CA PRO A 167 22.42 13.50 9.38
C PRO A 167 23.13 12.77 10.53
N ASP A 168 22.96 13.24 11.77
CA ASP A 168 23.50 12.62 12.98
C ASP A 168 22.67 11.44 13.51
N GLY A 169 21.55 11.11 12.83
CA GLY A 169 20.63 10.05 13.21
C GLY A 169 19.55 10.45 14.23
N SER A 170 19.58 11.66 14.76
CA SER A 170 18.50 12.18 15.61
C SER A 170 17.21 12.40 14.81
N TYR A 171 16.07 12.44 15.49
CA TYR A 171 14.79 12.72 14.85
C TYR A 171 14.63 14.20 14.50
N THR A 172 13.99 14.48 13.37
CA THR A 172 13.57 15.83 13.03
C THR A 172 12.39 16.28 13.90
N PRO A 173 12.12 17.59 14.05
CA PRO A 173 10.91 18.06 14.77
C PRO A 173 9.61 17.47 14.24
N ARG A 174 9.55 17.14 12.94
CA ARG A 174 8.41 16.43 12.36
C ARG A 174 8.28 15.02 12.90
N ALA A 175 9.37 14.27 12.93
CA ALA A 175 9.35 12.91 13.47
C ALA A 175 9.03 12.90 14.98
N GLU A 176 9.58 13.83 15.74
CA GLU A 176 9.26 14.00 17.18
C GLU A 176 7.77 14.28 17.39
N SER A 177 7.17 15.16 16.58
CA SER A 177 5.73 15.42 16.63
C SER A 177 4.90 14.17 16.35
N VAL A 178 5.26 13.41 15.31
CA VAL A 178 4.60 12.13 14.97
C VAL A 178 4.72 11.12 16.12
N ILE A 179 5.93 10.94 16.65
CA ILE A 179 6.20 10.03 17.78
C ILE A 179 5.42 10.43 19.03
N ALA A 180 5.31 11.73 19.30
CA ALA A 180 4.54 12.24 20.42
C ALA A 180 3.03 11.92 20.32
N HIS A 181 2.49 11.84 19.09
CA HIS A 181 1.10 11.47 18.83
C HIS A 181 0.88 9.96 18.69
N THR A 182 1.95 9.18 18.54
CA THR A 182 1.87 7.71 18.42
C THR A 182 1.94 7.08 19.81
N PRO A 183 0.93 6.33 20.29
CA PRO A 183 0.97 5.66 21.61
C PRO A 183 2.18 4.77 21.84
N PHE A 184 2.67 4.06 20.79
CA PHE A 184 3.90 3.24 20.88
C PHE A 184 5.19 4.07 21.00
N ARG A 185 5.12 5.40 20.89
CA ARG A 185 6.25 6.33 21.08
C ARG A 185 7.46 6.06 20.18
N ARG A 186 7.22 5.55 18.99
CA ARG A 186 8.25 5.33 17.97
C ARG A 186 7.64 5.31 16.58
N LEU A 187 8.51 5.39 15.56
CA LEU A 187 8.15 5.04 14.19
C LEU A 187 8.12 3.52 14.03
N GLY A 188 7.28 3.02 13.12
CA GLY A 188 7.27 1.62 12.73
C GLY A 188 8.46 1.27 11.83
N THR A 189 8.77 -0.03 11.73
CA THR A 189 9.70 -0.58 10.73
C THR A 189 8.92 -1.36 9.67
N PRO A 190 9.34 -1.36 8.39
CA PRO A 190 8.60 -2.02 7.31
C PRO A 190 8.25 -3.49 7.57
N ASP A 191 9.10 -4.22 8.31
CA ASP A 191 8.88 -5.63 8.66
C ASP A 191 7.62 -5.84 9.54
N GLU A 192 7.20 -4.81 10.26
CA GLU A 192 5.99 -4.89 11.11
C GLU A 192 4.68 -4.90 10.31
N LEU A 193 4.74 -4.63 8.99
CA LEU A 193 3.61 -4.80 8.08
C LEU A 193 3.41 -6.27 7.66
N PHE A 194 4.45 -7.10 7.70
CA PHE A 194 4.43 -8.43 7.11
C PHE A 194 3.39 -9.35 7.75
N GLY A 195 3.21 -9.30 9.07
CA GLY A 195 2.22 -10.12 9.75
C GLY A 195 0.80 -9.86 9.26
N THR A 196 0.42 -8.60 9.12
CA THR A 196 -0.90 -8.21 8.59
C THR A 196 -1.05 -8.57 7.13
N ILE A 197 -0.01 -8.37 6.30
CA ILE A 197 -0.04 -8.76 4.89
C ILE A 197 -0.20 -10.28 4.77
N GLN A 198 0.60 -11.06 5.50
CA GLN A 198 0.51 -12.53 5.50
C GLN A 198 -0.87 -13.02 5.93
N TYR A 199 -1.47 -12.41 6.95
CA TYR A 199 -2.83 -12.70 7.36
C TYR A 199 -3.81 -12.46 6.21
N LEU A 200 -3.77 -11.29 5.57
CA LEU A 200 -4.71 -10.90 4.53
C LEU A 200 -4.59 -11.72 3.24
N ILE A 201 -3.43 -12.26 2.91
CA ILE A 201 -3.23 -13.11 1.72
C ILE A 201 -3.40 -14.60 2.00
N SER A 202 -3.49 -15.02 3.25
CA SER A 202 -3.59 -16.44 3.64
C SER A 202 -5.03 -16.89 3.90
N ASP A 203 -5.18 -18.20 4.07
CA ASP A 203 -6.43 -18.85 4.45
C ASP A 203 -6.97 -18.42 5.82
N ALA A 204 -6.13 -17.89 6.69
CA ALA A 204 -6.55 -17.35 7.99
C ALA A 204 -7.55 -16.19 7.86
N SER A 205 -7.65 -15.57 6.68
CA SER A 205 -8.55 -14.45 6.41
C SER A 205 -9.63 -14.80 5.37
N LYS A 206 -10.02 -16.07 5.21
CA LYS A 206 -11.02 -16.49 4.21
C LYS A 206 -12.37 -15.76 4.30
N PHE A 207 -12.78 -15.32 5.47
CA PHE A 207 -14.03 -14.57 5.66
C PHE A 207 -13.80 -13.08 5.84
N VAL A 208 -12.64 -12.55 5.37
CA VAL A 208 -12.23 -11.14 5.48
C VAL A 208 -12.08 -10.55 4.08
N THR A 209 -13.00 -9.69 3.69
CA THR A 209 -12.94 -8.90 2.46
C THR A 209 -13.51 -7.49 2.71
N GLY A 210 -12.98 -6.47 2.04
CA GLY A 210 -13.38 -5.08 2.18
C GLY A 210 -12.84 -4.37 3.43
N THR A 211 -11.96 -5.00 4.21
CA THR A 211 -11.37 -4.38 5.39
C THR A 211 -10.24 -3.42 5.03
N ILE A 212 -10.06 -2.40 5.88
CA ILE A 212 -8.88 -1.54 5.90
C ILE A 212 -8.20 -1.79 7.24
N ALA A 213 -7.14 -2.61 7.22
CA ALA A 213 -6.40 -2.97 8.42
C ALA A 213 -5.38 -1.86 8.76
N ILE A 214 -5.57 -1.20 9.89
CA ILE A 214 -4.68 -0.14 10.37
C ILE A 214 -3.46 -0.78 11.05
N VAL A 215 -2.27 -0.29 10.71
CA VAL A 215 -0.99 -0.72 11.29
C VAL A 215 -0.17 0.54 11.57
N ASP A 216 -0.32 1.12 12.76
CA ASP A 216 0.11 2.50 13.02
C ASP A 216 0.68 2.77 14.42
N GLY A 217 0.79 1.75 15.27
CA GLY A 217 1.21 1.91 16.68
C GLY A 217 0.21 2.67 17.53
N GLY A 218 -1.07 2.69 17.11
CA GLY A 218 -2.18 3.32 17.83
C GLY A 218 -2.42 4.78 17.45
N PHE A 219 -1.79 5.30 16.41
CA PHE A 219 -1.91 6.71 16.00
C PHE A 219 -3.36 7.10 15.67
N ASP A 220 -4.12 6.26 14.96
CA ASP A 220 -5.53 6.53 14.65
C ASP A 220 -6.47 6.34 15.84
N ALA A 221 -6.20 5.35 16.67
CA ALA A 221 -7.07 4.97 17.76
C ALA A 221 -7.05 5.96 18.94
N PHE A 222 -6.02 6.80 19.04
CA PHE A 222 -5.80 7.67 20.17
C PHE A 222 -5.95 9.15 19.81
N SER A 223 -6.91 9.82 20.44
CA SER A 223 -7.08 11.28 20.37
C SER A 223 -7.16 11.87 21.77
N ILE A 224 -6.61 13.08 21.91
CA ILE A 224 -6.65 13.84 23.17
C ILE A 224 -7.92 14.66 23.18
#